data_c5107210aceb2c245c1b0f24d3ae8b1b
#
_entry.id   c5107210aceb2c245c1b0f24d3ae8b1b
#
_cell.length_a   1.000
_cell.length_b   1.000
_cell.length_c   1.000
_cell.angle_alpha   90.00
_cell.angle_beta   90.00
_cell.angle_gamma   90.00
#
_symmetry.space_group_name_H-M   'P 1'
#
loop_
_entity.id
_entity.type
_entity.pdbx_description
1 polymer ?
#
loop_
_entity_poly.entity_id
_entity_poly.type
_entity_poly.pdbx_seq_one_letter_code
_entity_poly.pdbx_strand_id
1 'polypeptide(L)'
;MEWRMAPPGMAEAAGTVVAGLLAGGHEAYFVGGCLRDELLGRPVHDIDITTSALPEEVMALFPRCVPTGLAHGTITVLQEGYSLEVTTYRTESGYADHRRPEHVVFVRDVREDLRRRDFTINAICCGLDGERIDPFGGEQDLQLRMIRCVGEAEERFEEDALRMLRCVRFASVLDFAIAKNTWRGLLRQRDKLAHIAVERVRAEVERILEGPHPQRGLGLLLRSGLLPRGKAPFPWTGRDLAAAAARLAGLGNLESARLRWALLLHALGSSAASADELLRAWTFPGATRTGVVAVLRVREAWDAALSSARPEASGAGERLRRRWIAAVLGHGQSAAEGWLTLLEAAGADAAPATGAGATGPAADVPATAAVAPAATACVLVADAGAPATSADVPDAPAMAASSIPPVTTRLLRSWTAEMPIRTLAELAVSGHEVTAVLEKRPGPWLGVLLHQLLLAVAAGDLANDNQLLLEAAQRMDRDE
;
A
#
# COMPACT_ATOMS: atom_id res chain seq x y z
N MET A 1 12.54 34.04 1.65
CA MET A 1 12.44 32.67 1.09
C MET A 1 11.67 32.74 -0.23
N GLU A 2 12.22 32.23 -1.32
CA GLU A 2 11.54 32.11 -2.61
C GLU A 2 11.13 30.66 -2.82
N TRP A 3 9.83 30.43 -2.90
CA TRP A 3 9.24 29.09 -3.11
C TRP A 3 9.09 28.81 -4.60
N ARG A 4 9.57 27.66 -5.07
CA ARG A 4 9.47 27.19 -6.46
C ARG A 4 8.54 26.00 -6.58
N MET A 5 8.45 25.19 -5.54
CA MET A 5 7.73 23.91 -5.54
C MET A 5 6.40 23.98 -4.78
N ALA A 6 6.19 25.03 -3.99
CA ALA A 6 4.91 25.31 -3.34
C ALA A 6 3.95 26.07 -4.28
N PRO A 7 2.62 25.83 -4.19
CA PRO A 7 1.62 26.67 -4.85
C PRO A 7 1.80 28.15 -4.46
N PRO A 8 1.83 29.09 -5.42
CA PRO A 8 2.11 30.50 -5.11
C PRO A 8 1.21 31.10 -4.03
N GLY A 9 -0.11 30.86 -4.08
CA GLY A 9 -1.05 31.35 -3.07
C GLY A 9 -0.79 30.77 -1.67
N MET A 10 -0.38 29.51 -1.57
CA MET A 10 -0.01 28.91 -0.27
C MET A 10 1.28 29.53 0.28
N ALA A 11 2.26 29.75 -0.58
CA ALA A 11 3.52 30.40 -0.21
C ALA A 11 3.30 31.83 0.26
N GLU A 12 2.43 32.61 -0.41
CA GLU A 12 2.06 33.97 -0.04
C GLU A 12 1.31 34.01 1.29
N ALA A 13 0.31 33.15 1.46
CA ALA A 13 -0.42 33.00 2.72
C ALA A 13 0.51 32.67 3.90
N ALA A 14 1.42 31.70 3.71
CA ALA A 14 2.39 31.33 4.73
C ALA A 14 3.38 32.48 5.04
N GLY A 15 3.82 33.20 4.02
CA GLY A 15 4.64 34.41 4.17
C GLY A 15 3.95 35.49 4.99
N THR A 16 2.65 35.72 4.76
CA THR A 16 1.81 36.67 5.51
C THR A 16 1.73 36.27 6.99
N VAL A 17 1.57 34.99 7.28
CA VAL A 17 1.53 34.50 8.68
C VAL A 17 2.86 34.71 9.38
N VAL A 18 3.99 34.35 8.72
CA VAL A 18 5.33 34.60 9.29
C VAL A 18 5.58 36.08 9.53
N ALA A 19 5.24 36.94 8.55
CA ALA A 19 5.37 38.40 8.69
C ALA A 19 4.52 38.95 9.85
N GLY A 20 3.30 38.45 10.04
CA GLY A 20 2.42 38.82 11.18
C GLY A 20 3.04 38.46 12.54
N LEU A 21 3.64 37.25 12.65
CA LEU A 21 4.32 36.82 13.87
C LEU A 21 5.56 37.69 14.17
N LEU A 22 6.36 38.00 13.15
CA LEU A 22 7.52 38.90 13.26
C LEU A 22 7.10 40.33 13.68
N ALA A 23 6.04 40.87 13.09
CA ALA A 23 5.49 42.17 13.43
C ALA A 23 4.92 42.20 14.89
N GLY A 24 4.45 41.06 15.39
CA GLY A 24 4.07 40.86 16.80
C GLY A 24 5.23 40.75 17.76
N GLY A 25 6.48 40.82 17.27
CA GLY A 25 7.69 40.76 18.09
C GLY A 25 8.18 39.33 18.39
N HIS A 26 7.69 38.33 17.65
CA HIS A 26 8.06 36.94 17.83
C HIS A 26 9.00 36.47 16.70
N GLU A 27 9.84 35.49 17.01
CA GLU A 27 10.54 34.75 15.95
C GLU A 27 9.58 33.79 15.24
N ALA A 28 9.72 33.65 13.93
CA ALA A 28 8.94 32.69 13.13
C ALA A 28 9.71 32.24 11.89
N TYR A 29 9.63 30.95 11.62
CA TYR A 29 10.31 30.29 10.50
C TYR A 29 9.43 29.25 9.84
N PHE A 30 9.59 29.05 8.55
CA PHE A 30 9.15 27.83 7.87
C PHE A 30 9.99 26.66 8.34
N VAL A 31 9.45 25.44 8.46
CA VAL A 31 10.18 24.34 9.08
C VAL A 31 9.78 22.97 8.55
N GLY A 32 10.72 22.06 8.50
CA GLY A 32 10.42 20.63 8.35
C GLY A 32 10.23 20.13 6.92
N GLY A 33 9.11 19.42 6.68
CA GLY A 33 8.85 18.71 5.43
C GLY A 33 8.81 19.60 4.20
N CYS A 34 8.21 20.78 4.31
CA CYS A 34 8.12 21.75 3.23
C CYS A 34 9.50 22.21 2.73
N LEU A 35 10.42 22.50 3.63
CA LEU A 35 11.78 22.93 3.27
C LEU A 35 12.57 21.79 2.64
N ARG A 36 12.46 20.58 3.20
CA ARG A 36 13.08 19.39 2.61
C ARG A 36 12.62 19.20 1.18
N ASP A 37 11.30 19.25 0.93
CA ASP A 37 10.74 18.98 -0.39
C ASP A 37 11.06 20.12 -1.36
N GLU A 38 11.05 21.40 -0.92
CA GLU A 38 11.52 22.54 -1.71
C GLU A 38 12.99 22.41 -2.13
N LEU A 39 13.87 22.05 -1.19
CA LEU A 39 15.31 21.86 -1.46
C LEU A 39 15.59 20.67 -2.39
N LEU A 40 14.74 19.67 -2.40
CA LEU A 40 14.81 18.50 -3.30
C LEU A 40 14.11 18.73 -4.64
N GLY A 41 13.47 19.87 -4.88
CA GLY A 41 12.69 20.13 -6.08
C GLY A 41 11.44 19.23 -6.17
N ARG A 42 10.85 18.87 -5.05
CA ARG A 42 9.64 18.05 -4.95
C ARG A 42 8.42 18.92 -4.66
N PRO A 43 7.22 18.55 -5.12
CA PRO A 43 6.01 19.31 -4.80
C PRO A 43 5.81 19.46 -3.30
N VAL A 44 5.55 20.69 -2.87
CA VAL A 44 5.22 21.05 -1.48
C VAL A 44 3.69 21.11 -1.35
N HIS A 45 3.14 20.33 -0.42
CA HIS A 45 1.69 20.19 -0.23
C HIS A 45 1.16 20.91 1.00
N ASP A 46 2.01 21.17 1.98
CA ASP A 46 1.75 21.85 3.24
C ASP A 46 2.97 22.70 3.62
N ILE A 47 2.76 23.81 4.32
CA ILE A 47 3.82 24.64 4.85
C ILE A 47 3.62 24.76 6.35
N ASP A 48 4.54 24.18 7.12
CA ASP A 48 4.59 24.26 8.57
C ASP A 48 5.39 25.48 9.01
N ILE A 49 4.91 26.16 10.05
CA ILE A 49 5.55 27.32 10.66
C ILE A 49 5.88 26.99 12.11
N THR A 50 7.06 27.37 12.56
CA THR A 50 7.46 27.29 13.97
C THR A 50 7.78 28.69 14.51
N THR A 51 7.43 28.99 15.78
CA THR A 51 7.49 30.34 16.33
C THR A 51 7.83 30.34 17.83
N SER A 52 8.41 31.46 18.30
CA SER A 52 8.55 31.72 19.72
C SER A 52 7.27 32.20 20.41
N ALA A 53 6.22 32.54 19.61
CA ALA A 53 4.93 32.97 20.15
C ALA A 53 4.24 31.81 20.85
N LEU A 54 3.65 32.05 22.01
CA LEU A 54 2.81 31.10 22.70
C LEU A 54 1.47 30.91 21.95
N PRO A 55 0.76 29.81 22.14
CA PRO A 55 -0.51 29.55 21.45
C PRO A 55 -1.53 30.68 21.59
N GLU A 56 -1.63 31.29 22.77
CA GLU A 56 -2.53 32.40 23.07
C GLU A 56 -2.12 33.66 22.30
N GLU A 57 -0.83 33.90 22.13
CA GLU A 57 -0.27 35.04 21.37
C GLU A 57 -0.55 34.84 19.86
N VAL A 58 -0.41 33.62 19.35
CA VAL A 58 -0.79 33.27 17.97
C VAL A 58 -2.29 33.54 17.74
N MET A 59 -3.14 33.09 18.67
CA MET A 59 -4.59 33.32 18.57
C MET A 59 -4.97 34.79 18.65
N ALA A 60 -4.22 35.59 19.40
CA ALA A 60 -4.44 37.05 19.50
C ALA A 60 -4.05 37.77 18.21
N LEU A 61 -3.00 37.33 17.52
CA LEU A 61 -2.52 37.91 16.25
C LEU A 61 -3.39 37.50 15.05
N PHE A 62 -3.96 36.31 15.07
CA PHE A 62 -4.72 35.76 13.93
C PHE A 62 -6.16 35.41 14.34
N PRO A 63 -7.16 36.29 14.03
CA PRO A 63 -8.53 36.09 14.47
C PRO A 63 -9.23 34.88 13.81
N ARG A 64 -8.68 34.37 12.68
CA ARG A 64 -9.17 33.18 11.99
C ARG A 64 -8.22 32.01 12.24
N CYS A 65 -8.32 31.37 13.39
CA CYS A 65 -7.51 30.23 13.75
C CYS A 65 -8.32 29.15 14.49
N VAL A 66 -7.80 27.93 14.50
CA VAL A 66 -8.40 26.78 15.19
C VAL A 66 -7.35 26.13 16.08
N PRO A 67 -7.62 25.91 17.38
CA PRO A 67 -6.68 25.29 18.33
C PRO A 67 -6.65 23.76 18.13
N THR A 68 -6.08 23.28 17.04
CA THR A 68 -6.07 21.87 16.63
C THR A 68 -5.17 21.00 17.52
N GLY A 69 -4.16 21.58 18.16
CA GLY A 69 -3.21 20.88 18.99
C GLY A 69 -2.71 21.71 20.18
N LEU A 70 -3.59 22.41 20.89
CA LEU A 70 -3.24 23.37 21.95
C LEU A 70 -2.31 22.78 23.03
N ALA A 71 -2.58 21.55 23.48
CA ALA A 71 -1.76 20.84 24.45
C ALA A 71 -0.32 20.60 23.96
N HIS A 72 -0.08 20.67 22.66
CA HIS A 72 1.22 20.50 22.02
C HIS A 72 1.71 21.81 21.36
N GLY A 73 1.06 22.93 21.63
CA GLY A 73 1.48 24.25 21.12
C GLY A 73 1.19 24.48 19.64
N THR A 74 0.27 23.71 19.02
CA THR A 74 -0.06 23.85 17.59
C THR A 74 -1.40 24.53 17.40
N ILE A 75 -1.41 25.60 16.60
CA ILE A 75 -2.60 26.36 16.17
C ILE A 75 -2.66 26.30 14.65
N THR A 76 -3.81 25.97 14.09
CA THR A 76 -4.04 26.09 12.63
C THR A 76 -4.55 27.49 12.33
N VAL A 77 -3.77 28.28 11.62
CA VAL A 77 -4.16 29.61 11.12
C VAL A 77 -4.80 29.46 9.75
N LEU A 78 -5.96 30.08 9.56
CA LEU A 78 -6.67 30.12 8.29
C LEU A 78 -6.37 31.43 7.57
N GLN A 79 -5.53 31.40 6.56
CA GLN A 79 -5.09 32.57 5.79
C GLN A 79 -5.34 32.34 4.31
N GLU A 80 -6.11 33.24 3.67
CA GLU A 80 -6.37 33.23 2.22
C GLU A 80 -6.88 31.89 1.67
N GLY A 81 -7.69 31.16 2.47
CA GLY A 81 -8.22 29.86 2.08
C GLY A 81 -7.29 28.67 2.36
N TYR A 82 -6.09 28.92 2.89
CA TYR A 82 -5.14 27.88 3.29
C TYR A 82 -5.19 27.66 4.81
N SER A 83 -4.92 26.42 5.20
CA SER A 83 -4.77 26.02 6.60
C SER A 83 -3.30 25.82 6.89
N LEU A 84 -2.71 26.65 7.73
CA LEU A 84 -1.28 26.67 8.05
C LEU A 84 -1.07 26.25 9.50
N GLU A 85 -0.28 25.23 9.75
CA GLU A 85 0.07 24.80 11.11
C GLU A 85 1.19 25.69 11.67
N VAL A 86 0.87 26.41 12.75
CA VAL A 86 1.81 27.26 13.51
C VAL A 86 2.06 26.58 14.84
N THR A 87 3.32 26.18 15.09
CA THR A 87 3.70 25.46 16.30
C THR A 87 4.68 26.28 17.12
N THR A 88 4.36 26.50 18.40
CA THR A 88 5.25 27.11 19.38
C THR A 88 6.50 26.25 19.61
N TYR A 89 7.68 26.86 19.67
CA TYR A 89 8.92 26.15 20.03
C TYR A 89 8.74 25.41 21.33
N ARG A 90 9.13 24.17 21.35
CA ARG A 90 8.96 23.32 22.52
C ARG A 90 10.05 22.27 22.67
N THR A 91 10.27 21.87 23.90
CA THR A 91 10.94 20.63 24.24
C THR A 91 9.93 19.61 24.74
N GLU A 92 10.25 18.37 24.61
CA GLU A 92 9.39 17.24 24.96
C GLU A 92 10.18 16.29 25.87
N SER A 93 9.57 15.83 26.97
CA SER A 93 10.21 14.89 27.91
C SER A 93 9.20 13.96 28.54
N GLY A 94 9.68 12.80 29.06
CA GLY A 94 8.82 11.82 29.70
C GLY A 94 7.88 11.13 28.70
N TYR A 95 8.35 10.09 28.01
CA TYR A 95 7.53 9.35 27.07
C TYR A 95 7.08 8.03 27.70
N ALA A 96 5.98 8.03 28.45
CA ALA A 96 5.47 6.84 29.14
C ALA A 96 5.13 5.69 28.21
N ASP A 97 4.60 6.01 27.02
CA ASP A 97 4.11 5.00 26.05
C ASP A 97 4.94 4.94 24.77
N HIS A 98 6.21 5.39 24.78
CA HIS A 98 7.05 5.55 23.59
C HIS A 98 6.34 6.30 22.44
N ARG A 99 5.49 7.30 22.79
CA ARG A 99 4.67 8.04 21.83
C ARG A 99 4.40 9.47 22.22
N ARG A 100 3.80 9.68 23.42
CA ARG A 100 3.34 11.00 23.85
C ARG A 100 4.28 11.52 24.92
N PRO A 101 4.80 12.74 24.77
CA PRO A 101 5.52 13.36 25.85
C PRO A 101 4.55 13.62 27.00
N GLU A 102 4.95 13.28 28.21
CA GLU A 102 4.21 13.62 29.43
C GLU A 102 4.28 15.12 29.71
N HIS A 103 5.42 15.70 29.36
CA HIS A 103 5.69 17.11 29.58
C HIS A 103 6.08 17.79 28.29
N VAL A 104 5.36 18.86 27.96
CA VAL A 104 5.69 19.81 26.90
C VAL A 104 6.06 21.13 27.56
N VAL A 105 7.26 21.61 27.31
CA VAL A 105 7.73 22.89 27.81
C VAL A 105 8.01 23.81 26.64
N PHE A 106 7.36 24.96 26.60
CA PHE A 106 7.61 25.97 25.59
C PHE A 106 8.93 26.64 25.83
N VAL A 107 9.74 26.78 24.77
CA VAL A 107 11.09 27.37 24.80
C VAL A 107 11.16 28.55 23.85
N ARG A 108 12.25 29.31 23.94
CA ARG A 108 12.44 30.49 23.08
C ARG A 108 13.53 30.30 22.03
N ASP A 109 14.30 29.22 22.11
CA ASP A 109 15.37 28.91 21.14
C ASP A 109 14.85 27.90 20.12
N VAL A 110 14.81 28.29 18.86
CA VAL A 110 14.41 27.42 17.75
C VAL A 110 15.27 26.16 17.63
N ARG A 111 16.55 26.23 18.05
CA ARG A 111 17.46 25.08 18.01
C ARG A 111 17.04 23.96 18.96
N GLU A 112 16.39 24.31 20.08
CA GLU A 112 15.81 23.31 20.99
C GLU A 112 14.57 22.63 20.35
N ASP A 113 13.72 23.38 19.64
CA ASP A 113 12.60 22.80 18.88
C ASP A 113 13.09 21.89 17.76
N LEU A 114 14.14 22.28 17.04
CA LEU A 114 14.73 21.45 15.99
C LEU A 114 15.37 20.16 16.57
N ARG A 115 15.91 20.19 17.78
CA ARG A 115 16.56 19.04 18.44
C ARG A 115 15.60 17.89 18.72
N ARG A 116 14.32 18.13 18.99
CA ARG A 116 13.33 17.08 19.27
C ARG A 116 12.82 16.37 18.00
N ARG A 117 13.14 16.90 16.82
CA ARG A 117 12.68 16.32 15.54
C ARG A 117 13.32 14.97 15.25
N ASP A 118 12.72 14.24 14.34
CA ASP A 118 13.10 12.86 14.02
C ASP A 118 14.44 12.76 13.25
N PHE A 119 14.53 13.46 12.11
CA PHE A 119 15.67 13.37 11.21
C PHE A 119 16.23 14.74 10.87
N THR A 120 17.54 14.80 10.60
CA THR A 120 18.26 16.02 10.24
C THR A 120 17.62 16.74 9.07
N ILE A 121 17.19 16.00 8.04
CA ILE A 121 16.53 16.53 6.84
C ILE A 121 15.17 17.19 7.12
N ASN A 122 14.58 16.98 8.28
CA ASN A 122 13.34 17.61 8.75
C ASN A 122 13.58 18.63 9.88
N ALA A 123 14.85 18.84 10.27
CA ALA A 123 15.25 19.73 11.35
C ALA A 123 15.98 20.98 10.80
N ILE A 124 15.48 21.49 9.68
CA ILE A 124 15.91 22.72 9.01
C ILE A 124 14.76 23.72 9.14
N CYS A 125 15.07 24.98 9.41
CA CYS A 125 14.09 26.05 9.28
C CYS A 125 14.67 27.22 8.46
N CYS A 126 13.77 28.07 7.94
CA CYS A 126 14.13 29.17 7.05
C CYS A 126 13.28 30.41 7.33
N GLY A 127 13.91 31.57 7.44
CA GLY A 127 13.24 32.86 7.58
C GLY A 127 12.64 33.40 6.27
N LEU A 128 11.89 34.50 6.36
CA LEU A 128 11.38 35.21 5.19
C LEU A 128 12.50 35.74 4.29
N ASP A 129 13.60 36.15 4.88
CA ASP A 129 14.82 36.63 4.20
C ASP A 129 15.57 35.52 3.45
N GLY A 130 15.20 34.26 3.68
CA GLY A 130 15.85 33.09 3.10
C GLY A 130 17.05 32.59 3.91
N GLU A 131 17.36 33.19 5.06
CA GLU A 131 18.36 32.67 5.98
C GLU A 131 17.92 31.33 6.55
N ARG A 132 18.79 30.31 6.50
CA ARG A 132 18.49 28.97 6.99
C ARG A 132 19.22 28.67 8.29
N ILE A 133 18.51 28.05 9.19
CA ILE A 133 19.04 27.55 10.46
C ILE A 133 19.04 26.03 10.39
N ASP A 134 20.22 25.44 10.28
CA ASP A 134 20.46 24.01 10.15
C ASP A 134 21.54 23.53 11.17
N PRO A 135 21.20 23.44 12.44
CA PRO A 135 22.17 23.10 13.48
C PRO A 135 22.62 21.63 13.44
N PHE A 136 21.95 20.77 12.68
CA PHE A 136 22.18 19.33 12.65
C PHE A 136 22.68 18.79 11.31
N GLY A 137 22.97 19.67 10.33
CA GLY A 137 23.52 19.31 9.03
C GLY A 137 22.51 18.62 8.11
N GLY A 138 21.26 19.00 8.19
CA GLY A 138 20.19 18.44 7.35
C GLY A 138 20.39 18.73 5.88
N GLU A 139 20.87 19.94 5.49
CA GLU A 139 21.19 20.26 4.10
C GLU A 139 22.31 19.37 3.54
N GLN A 140 23.34 19.08 4.35
CA GLN A 140 24.37 18.13 3.96
C GLN A 140 23.83 16.72 3.78
N ASP A 141 22.95 16.26 4.68
CA ASP A 141 22.33 14.94 4.57
C ASP A 141 21.37 14.86 3.37
N LEU A 142 20.71 15.97 2.99
CA LEU A 142 19.93 16.04 1.72
C LEU A 142 20.84 15.86 0.50
N GLN A 143 21.98 16.54 0.45
CA GLN A 143 22.97 16.41 -0.64
C GLN A 143 23.55 14.99 -0.71
N LEU A 144 23.82 14.39 0.43
CA LEU A 144 24.35 13.01 0.56
C LEU A 144 23.25 11.95 0.37
N ARG A 145 22.00 12.34 0.23
CA ARG A 145 20.82 11.44 0.14
C ARG A 145 20.78 10.49 1.35
N MET A 146 20.86 11.04 2.55
CA MET A 146 21.02 10.29 3.80
C MET A 146 19.88 10.56 4.79
N ILE A 147 19.31 9.50 5.35
CA ILE A 147 18.40 9.59 6.51
C ILE A 147 19.22 9.37 7.78
N ARG A 148 19.33 10.44 8.58
CA ARG A 148 20.05 10.45 9.86
C ARG A 148 19.15 11.00 10.95
N CYS A 149 19.12 10.35 12.13
CA CYS A 149 18.44 10.89 13.30
C CYS A 149 19.12 12.18 13.78
N VAL A 150 18.33 13.08 14.35
CA VAL A 150 18.85 14.21 15.13
C VAL A 150 19.39 13.67 16.44
N GLY A 151 20.67 13.90 16.75
CA GLY A 151 21.32 13.37 17.94
C GLY A 151 21.47 11.84 17.93
N GLU A 152 21.28 11.21 19.09
CA GLU A 152 21.43 9.77 19.25
C GLU A 152 20.19 9.01 18.80
N ALA A 153 20.36 8.11 17.85
CA ALA A 153 19.26 7.39 17.23
C ALA A 153 18.49 6.51 18.22
N GLU A 154 19.18 5.89 19.18
CA GLU A 154 18.56 5.05 20.19
C GLU A 154 17.61 5.86 21.08
N GLU A 155 18.00 7.06 21.49
CA GLU A 155 17.16 7.97 22.26
C GLU A 155 15.94 8.42 21.45
N ARG A 156 16.15 8.81 20.19
CA ARG A 156 15.04 9.24 19.29
C ARG A 156 14.00 8.15 19.07
N PHE A 157 14.42 6.91 18.96
CA PHE A 157 13.52 5.77 18.80
C PHE A 157 12.89 5.29 20.11
N GLU A 158 13.56 5.54 21.24
CA GLU A 158 12.99 5.32 22.58
C GLU A 158 11.85 6.30 22.86
N GLU A 159 11.97 7.56 22.46
CA GLU A 159 10.94 8.60 22.60
C GLU A 159 9.66 8.27 21.79
N ASP A 160 9.78 8.04 20.49
CA ASP A 160 8.69 7.62 19.62
C ASP A 160 9.15 6.49 18.69
N ALA A 161 8.76 5.27 19.04
CA ALA A 161 9.12 4.09 18.28
C ALA A 161 8.57 4.12 16.84
N LEU A 162 7.52 4.92 16.53
CA LEU A 162 7.04 5.11 15.16
C LEU A 162 8.10 5.73 14.25
N ARG A 163 9.05 6.50 14.82
CA ARG A 163 10.16 7.09 14.04
C ARG A 163 10.98 6.02 13.30
N MET A 164 11.00 4.77 13.78
CA MET A 164 11.65 3.65 13.07
C MET A 164 10.95 3.34 11.74
N LEU A 165 9.62 3.30 11.72
CA LEU A 165 8.86 3.14 10.46
C LEU A 165 8.96 4.37 9.57
N ARG A 166 8.96 5.58 10.16
CA ARG A 166 9.20 6.83 9.43
C ARG A 166 10.58 6.84 8.77
N CYS A 167 11.64 6.31 9.45
CA CYS A 167 12.96 6.13 8.88
C CYS A 167 12.92 5.29 7.60
N VAL A 168 12.26 4.13 7.66
CA VAL A 168 12.08 3.25 6.51
C VAL A 168 11.28 3.94 5.40
N ARG A 169 10.20 4.64 5.78
CA ARG A 169 9.37 5.39 4.83
C ARG A 169 10.16 6.47 4.10
N PHE A 170 10.87 7.33 4.82
CA PHE A 170 11.67 8.37 4.18
C PHE A 170 12.78 7.79 3.29
N ALA A 171 13.46 6.73 3.75
CA ALA A 171 14.45 6.04 2.93
C ALA A 171 13.86 5.45 1.65
N SER A 172 12.63 4.97 1.70
CA SER A 172 11.89 4.46 0.53
C SER A 172 11.39 5.59 -0.38
N VAL A 173 10.64 6.54 0.19
CA VAL A 173 9.96 7.60 -0.59
C VAL A 173 10.96 8.58 -1.25
N LEU A 174 12.06 8.88 -0.56
CA LEU A 174 13.10 9.79 -1.06
C LEU A 174 14.22 9.06 -1.82
N ASP A 175 14.22 7.73 -1.80
CA ASP A 175 15.32 6.90 -2.32
C ASP A 175 16.67 7.24 -1.67
N PHE A 176 16.68 7.41 -0.35
CA PHE A 176 17.86 7.77 0.44
C PHE A 176 18.45 6.58 1.18
N ALA A 177 19.76 6.60 1.42
CA ALA A 177 20.41 5.64 2.31
C ALA A 177 20.08 5.96 3.77
N ILE A 178 20.16 4.96 4.65
CA ILE A 178 20.03 5.17 6.10
C ILE A 178 21.43 5.20 6.72
N ALA A 179 21.74 6.20 7.53
CA ALA A 179 23.02 6.32 8.22
C ALA A 179 23.27 5.11 9.15
N LYS A 180 24.52 4.67 9.25
CA LYS A 180 24.88 3.44 9.99
C LYS A 180 24.45 3.47 11.46
N ASN A 181 24.64 4.61 12.14
CA ASN A 181 24.21 4.81 13.52
C ASN A 181 22.68 4.78 13.66
N THR A 182 21.96 5.43 12.74
CA THR A 182 20.49 5.40 12.67
C THR A 182 19.97 3.97 12.48
N TRP A 183 20.56 3.22 11.56
CA TRP A 183 20.18 1.83 11.34
C TRP A 183 20.46 0.93 12.55
N ARG A 184 21.61 1.11 13.20
CA ARG A 184 21.93 0.36 14.44
C ARG A 184 20.93 0.67 15.56
N GLY A 185 20.63 1.95 15.79
CA GLY A 185 19.63 2.37 16.77
C GLY A 185 18.25 1.75 16.48
N LEU A 186 17.83 1.75 15.21
CA LEU A 186 16.57 1.11 14.78
C LEU A 186 16.57 -0.39 15.14
N LEU A 187 17.65 -1.11 14.82
CA LEU A 187 17.72 -2.55 15.13
C LEU A 187 17.71 -2.85 16.64
N ARG A 188 18.30 -1.97 17.47
CA ARG A 188 18.32 -2.13 18.92
C ARG A 188 16.96 -1.83 19.55
N GLN A 189 16.24 -0.83 19.01
CA GLN A 189 14.97 -0.35 19.57
C GLN A 189 13.72 -0.98 18.95
N ARG A 190 13.87 -1.85 17.95
CA ARG A 190 12.76 -2.38 17.14
C ARG A 190 11.64 -3.04 17.94
N ASP A 191 11.96 -3.63 19.10
CA ASP A 191 10.97 -4.30 19.96
C ASP A 191 9.97 -3.30 20.57
N LYS A 192 10.33 -2.01 20.65
CA LYS A 192 9.45 -0.93 21.11
C LYS A 192 8.27 -0.67 20.17
N LEU A 193 8.29 -1.18 18.93
CA LEU A 193 7.16 -1.07 18.02
C LEU A 193 5.89 -1.71 18.58
N ALA A 194 6.03 -2.67 19.50
CA ALA A 194 4.91 -3.28 20.24
C ALA A 194 4.07 -2.27 21.03
N HIS A 195 4.59 -1.09 21.34
CA HIS A 195 3.83 -0.06 22.07
C HIS A 195 2.99 0.82 21.15
N ILE A 196 3.28 0.83 19.84
CA ILE A 196 2.61 1.72 18.89
C ILE A 196 1.25 1.19 18.47
N ALA A 197 0.27 2.08 18.37
CA ALA A 197 -1.07 1.77 17.88
C ALA A 197 -1.03 1.26 16.44
N VAL A 198 -1.83 0.25 16.15
CA VAL A 198 -1.87 -0.47 14.87
C VAL A 198 -2.17 0.49 13.71
N GLU A 199 -3.06 1.45 13.92
CA GLU A 199 -3.45 2.46 12.92
C GLU A 199 -2.27 3.31 12.47
N ARG A 200 -1.38 3.66 13.42
CA ARG A 200 -0.17 4.45 13.09
C ARG A 200 0.84 3.61 12.31
N VAL A 201 1.04 2.36 12.73
CA VAL A 201 1.90 1.39 12.02
C VAL A 201 1.38 1.20 10.60
N ARG A 202 0.08 0.94 10.45
CA ARG A 202 -0.58 0.79 9.16
C ARG A 202 -0.35 2.01 8.28
N ALA A 203 -0.61 3.22 8.78
CA ALA A 203 -0.48 4.45 8.00
C ALA A 203 0.94 4.65 7.44
N GLU A 204 1.99 4.31 8.20
CA GLU A 204 3.36 4.38 7.69
C GLU A 204 3.63 3.30 6.63
N VAL A 205 3.14 2.07 6.83
CA VAL A 205 3.28 0.98 5.83
C VAL A 205 2.51 1.30 4.55
N GLU A 206 1.29 1.85 4.65
CA GLU A 206 0.51 2.32 3.50
C GLU A 206 1.31 3.36 2.69
N ARG A 207 1.87 4.38 3.35
CA ARG A 207 2.70 5.39 2.69
C ARG A 207 3.98 4.82 2.06
N ILE A 208 4.54 3.75 2.61
CA ILE A 208 5.67 3.03 1.99
C ILE A 208 5.20 2.33 0.71
N LEU A 209 4.07 1.63 0.77
CA LEU A 209 3.53 0.90 -0.39
C LEU A 209 3.03 1.84 -1.48
N GLU A 210 2.44 2.98 -1.12
CA GLU A 210 1.95 4.01 -2.05
C GLU A 210 3.07 4.84 -2.67
N GLY A 211 4.21 4.88 -2.02
CA GLY A 211 5.36 5.65 -2.46
C GLY A 211 5.95 5.21 -3.80
N PRO A 212 6.92 5.98 -4.33
CA PRO A 212 7.53 5.71 -5.63
C PRO A 212 8.44 4.46 -5.65
N HIS A 213 8.96 4.03 -4.50
CA HIS A 213 9.90 2.89 -4.41
C HIS A 213 9.42 1.83 -3.39
N PRO A 214 8.22 1.22 -3.58
CA PRO A 214 7.62 0.33 -2.58
C PRO A 214 8.44 -0.95 -2.35
N GLN A 215 9.10 -1.48 -3.39
CA GLN A 215 9.96 -2.67 -3.25
C GLN A 215 11.16 -2.40 -2.33
N ARG A 216 11.77 -1.20 -2.45
CA ARG A 216 12.84 -0.76 -1.55
C ARG A 216 12.35 -0.68 -0.10
N GLY A 217 11.16 -0.10 0.10
CA GLY A 217 10.52 0.00 1.41
C GLY A 217 10.26 -1.36 2.04
N LEU A 218 9.67 -2.29 1.29
CA LEU A 218 9.48 -3.66 1.73
C LEU A 218 10.79 -4.36 2.07
N GLY A 219 11.83 -4.19 1.26
CA GLY A 219 13.16 -4.73 1.53
C GLY A 219 13.78 -4.17 2.82
N LEU A 220 13.56 -2.89 3.14
CA LEU A 220 14.01 -2.27 4.38
C LEU A 220 13.20 -2.76 5.59
N LEU A 221 11.85 -2.83 5.48
CA LEU A 221 10.98 -3.41 6.52
C LEU A 221 11.38 -4.83 6.85
N LEU A 222 11.70 -5.62 5.84
CA LEU A 222 12.16 -6.97 5.97
C LEU A 222 13.47 -7.05 6.77
N ARG A 223 14.51 -6.34 6.31
CA ARG A 223 15.84 -6.34 6.96
C ARG A 223 15.81 -5.77 8.37
N SER A 224 14.91 -4.85 8.66
CA SER A 224 14.73 -4.29 10.00
C SER A 224 14.05 -5.27 10.98
N GLY A 225 13.20 -6.16 10.47
CA GLY A 225 12.38 -7.04 11.29
C GLY A 225 11.38 -6.30 12.17
N LEU A 226 10.92 -5.12 11.75
CA LEU A 226 9.97 -4.27 12.51
C LEU A 226 8.56 -4.89 12.54
N LEU A 227 8.02 -5.29 11.39
CA LEU A 227 6.61 -5.70 11.29
C LEU A 227 6.22 -6.86 12.21
N PRO A 228 7.04 -7.92 12.39
CA PRO A 228 6.71 -8.99 13.33
C PRO A 228 6.69 -8.57 14.80
N ARG A 229 7.16 -7.37 15.12
CA ARG A 229 7.22 -6.81 16.49
C ARG A 229 6.11 -5.83 16.82
N GLY A 230 5.26 -5.50 15.85
CA GLY A 230 4.08 -4.67 16.07
C GLY A 230 2.98 -5.41 16.82
N LYS A 231 1.96 -4.67 17.27
CA LYS A 231 0.74 -5.24 17.91
C LYS A 231 -0.10 -6.05 16.93
N ALA A 232 -0.13 -5.64 15.64
CA ALA A 232 -0.87 -6.36 14.61
C ALA A 232 -0.07 -7.58 14.16
N PRO A 233 -0.76 -8.70 13.85
CA PRO A 233 -0.09 -9.89 13.33
C PRO A 233 0.57 -9.58 11.98
N PHE A 234 1.77 -10.11 11.79
CA PHE A 234 2.47 -10.15 10.52
C PHE A 234 3.09 -11.53 10.36
N PRO A 235 2.35 -12.48 9.76
CA PRO A 235 2.69 -13.91 9.80
C PRO A 235 3.87 -14.30 8.91
N TRP A 236 4.36 -13.38 8.06
CA TRP A 236 5.43 -13.68 7.10
C TRP A 236 6.81 -13.33 7.63
N THR A 237 7.75 -14.18 7.28
CA THR A 237 9.16 -14.00 7.59
C THR A 237 9.89 -13.27 6.46
N GLY A 238 11.15 -12.96 6.70
CA GLY A 238 12.04 -12.47 5.67
C GLY A 238 12.23 -13.39 4.49
N ARG A 239 12.17 -14.69 4.74
CA ARG A 239 12.28 -15.70 3.70
C ARG A 239 11.04 -15.67 2.79
N ASP A 240 9.83 -15.50 3.35
CA ASP A 240 8.60 -15.45 2.58
C ASP A 240 8.56 -14.24 1.64
N LEU A 241 8.96 -13.06 2.13
CA LEU A 241 9.06 -11.86 1.31
C LEU A 241 10.15 -11.97 0.24
N ALA A 242 11.29 -12.59 0.55
CA ALA A 242 12.34 -12.84 -0.44
C ALA A 242 11.85 -13.81 -1.53
N ALA A 243 11.12 -14.86 -1.16
CA ALA A 243 10.51 -15.78 -2.11
C ALA A 243 9.42 -15.13 -2.97
N ALA A 244 8.73 -14.10 -2.44
CA ALA A 244 7.73 -13.33 -3.15
C ALA A 244 8.31 -12.22 -4.05
N ALA A 245 9.60 -11.91 -3.98
CA ALA A 245 10.22 -10.74 -4.60
C ALA A 245 9.96 -10.61 -6.11
N ALA A 246 10.05 -11.72 -6.85
CA ALA A 246 9.78 -11.73 -8.30
C ALA A 246 8.33 -11.33 -8.61
N ARG A 247 7.35 -11.83 -7.84
CA ARG A 247 5.93 -11.50 -7.98
C ARG A 247 5.59 -10.07 -7.58
N LEU A 248 6.45 -9.44 -6.77
CA LEU A 248 6.32 -8.05 -6.33
C LEU A 248 7.04 -7.05 -7.24
N ALA A 249 7.70 -7.51 -8.31
CA ALA A 249 8.45 -6.64 -9.22
C ALA A 249 7.58 -5.51 -9.81
N GLY A 250 6.32 -5.80 -10.13
CA GLY A 250 5.36 -4.83 -10.67
C GLY A 250 4.63 -3.97 -9.64
N LEU A 251 4.94 -4.09 -8.35
CA LEU A 251 4.22 -3.37 -7.28
C LEU A 251 4.19 -1.84 -7.49
N GLY A 252 5.31 -1.28 -7.98
CA GLY A 252 5.41 0.14 -8.26
C GLY A 252 4.58 0.62 -9.46
N ASN A 253 4.20 -0.28 -10.36
CA ASN A 253 3.40 0.04 -11.55
C ASN A 253 1.90 0.16 -11.25
N LEU A 254 1.47 -0.27 -10.07
CA LEU A 254 0.08 -0.17 -9.64
C LEU A 254 -0.20 1.21 -9.05
N GLU A 255 -1.18 1.93 -9.58
CA GLU A 255 -1.56 3.26 -9.08
C GLU A 255 -2.37 3.17 -7.78
N SER A 256 -3.22 2.15 -7.66
CA SER A 256 -4.11 1.99 -6.52
C SER A 256 -3.44 1.33 -5.32
N ALA A 257 -3.43 1.99 -4.16
CA ALA A 257 -3.02 1.43 -2.88
C ALA A 257 -3.70 0.09 -2.57
N ARG A 258 -5.00 0.00 -2.87
CA ARG A 258 -5.78 -1.23 -2.72
C ARG A 258 -5.18 -2.38 -3.54
N LEU A 259 -4.81 -2.13 -4.79
CA LEU A 259 -4.20 -3.15 -5.66
C LEU A 259 -2.77 -3.49 -5.20
N ARG A 260 -2.00 -2.54 -4.68
CA ARG A 260 -0.68 -2.82 -4.09
C ARG A 260 -0.79 -3.76 -2.89
N TRP A 261 -1.78 -3.56 -2.01
CA TRP A 261 -2.07 -4.49 -0.93
C TRP A 261 -2.54 -5.86 -1.43
N ALA A 262 -3.43 -5.90 -2.43
CA ALA A 262 -3.88 -7.16 -3.01
C ALA A 262 -2.71 -7.94 -3.65
N LEU A 263 -1.81 -7.26 -4.37
CA LEU A 263 -0.62 -7.90 -4.94
C LEU A 263 0.32 -8.41 -3.84
N LEU A 264 0.56 -7.63 -2.79
CA LEU A 264 1.41 -8.06 -1.67
C LEU A 264 0.85 -9.32 -1.02
N LEU A 265 -0.44 -9.34 -0.66
CA LEU A 265 -1.09 -10.48 -0.04
C LEU A 265 -1.14 -11.70 -0.96
N HIS A 266 -1.43 -11.50 -2.25
CA HIS A 266 -1.36 -12.56 -3.26
C HIS A 266 0.04 -13.14 -3.36
N ALA A 267 1.06 -12.30 -3.50
CA ALA A 267 2.46 -12.74 -3.62
C ALA A 267 2.94 -13.53 -2.40
N LEU A 268 2.39 -13.23 -1.21
CA LEU A 268 2.67 -13.92 0.05
C LEU A 268 1.78 -15.16 0.26
N GLY A 269 0.96 -15.54 -0.72
CA GLY A 269 0.16 -16.75 -0.67
C GLY A 269 -1.08 -16.67 0.23
N SER A 270 -1.55 -15.46 0.58
CA SER A 270 -2.76 -15.31 1.40
C SER A 270 -4.00 -15.78 0.65
N SER A 271 -4.87 -16.49 1.37
CA SER A 271 -6.26 -16.69 0.93
C SER A 271 -7.07 -15.41 1.16
N ALA A 272 -8.23 -15.30 0.49
CA ALA A 272 -9.16 -14.20 0.72
C ALA A 272 -9.62 -14.13 2.19
N ALA A 273 -9.81 -15.28 2.84
CA ALA A 273 -10.19 -15.36 4.25
C ALA A 273 -9.07 -14.85 5.18
N SER A 274 -7.84 -15.37 5.01
CA SER A 274 -6.70 -14.93 5.84
C SER A 274 -6.35 -13.46 5.60
N ALA A 275 -6.54 -12.96 4.39
CA ALA A 275 -6.38 -11.54 4.06
C ALA A 275 -7.43 -10.67 4.78
N ASP A 276 -8.71 -11.11 4.83
CA ASP A 276 -9.76 -10.38 5.57
C ASP A 276 -9.44 -10.28 7.06
N GLU A 277 -9.01 -11.37 7.67
CA GLU A 277 -8.60 -11.42 9.08
C GLU A 277 -7.43 -10.49 9.36
N LEU A 278 -6.39 -10.54 8.53
CA LEU A 278 -5.22 -9.68 8.67
C LEU A 278 -5.59 -8.20 8.54
N LEU A 279 -6.31 -7.83 7.48
CA LEU A 279 -6.68 -6.44 7.22
C LEU A 279 -7.61 -5.90 8.32
N ARG A 280 -8.45 -6.76 8.92
CA ARG A 280 -9.26 -6.42 10.10
C ARG A 280 -8.39 -6.17 11.32
N ALA A 281 -7.43 -7.05 11.60
CA ALA A 281 -6.48 -6.89 12.70
C ALA A 281 -5.60 -5.65 12.53
N TRP A 282 -5.32 -5.25 11.29
CA TRP A 282 -4.62 -4.01 10.94
C TRP A 282 -5.55 -2.79 10.84
N THR A 283 -6.82 -2.92 11.28
CA THR A 283 -7.80 -1.81 11.36
C THR A 283 -8.06 -1.08 10.04
N PHE A 284 -8.00 -1.81 8.91
CA PHE A 284 -8.31 -1.21 7.61
C PHE A 284 -9.75 -0.75 7.51
N PRO A 285 -10.03 0.38 6.81
CA PRO A 285 -11.39 0.80 6.48
C PRO A 285 -12.15 -0.31 5.77
N GLY A 286 -13.44 -0.49 6.09
CA GLY A 286 -14.26 -1.57 5.55
C GLY A 286 -14.25 -1.63 4.02
N ALA A 287 -14.36 -0.48 3.35
CA ALA A 287 -14.34 -0.40 1.88
C ALA A 287 -13.02 -0.91 1.28
N THR A 288 -11.87 -0.52 1.86
CA THR A 288 -10.55 -0.97 1.40
C THR A 288 -10.41 -2.47 1.59
N ARG A 289 -10.75 -2.98 2.79
CA ARG A 289 -10.71 -4.41 3.13
C ARG A 289 -11.57 -5.22 2.18
N THR A 290 -12.84 -4.87 2.01
CA THR A 290 -13.77 -5.56 1.10
C THR A 290 -13.24 -5.56 -0.33
N GLY A 291 -12.68 -4.45 -0.80
CA GLY A 291 -12.12 -4.36 -2.15
C GLY A 291 -10.90 -5.24 -2.37
N VAL A 292 -9.96 -5.30 -1.42
CA VAL A 292 -8.80 -6.21 -1.50
C VAL A 292 -9.25 -7.68 -1.50
N VAL A 293 -10.14 -8.03 -0.57
CA VAL A 293 -10.66 -9.40 -0.41
C VAL A 293 -11.41 -9.85 -1.67
N ALA A 294 -12.20 -8.96 -2.30
CA ALA A 294 -12.92 -9.27 -3.54
C ALA A 294 -11.96 -9.64 -4.68
N VAL A 295 -10.85 -8.91 -4.84
CA VAL A 295 -9.81 -9.24 -5.85
C VAL A 295 -9.22 -10.63 -5.59
N LEU A 296 -8.92 -10.97 -4.35
CA LEU A 296 -8.39 -12.29 -3.99
C LEU A 296 -9.42 -13.40 -4.17
N ARG A 297 -10.72 -13.15 -3.97
CA ARG A 297 -11.79 -14.11 -4.25
C ARG A 297 -11.93 -14.41 -5.75
N VAL A 298 -11.79 -13.38 -6.61
CA VAL A 298 -11.74 -13.61 -8.07
C VAL A 298 -10.58 -14.53 -8.42
N ARG A 299 -9.39 -14.30 -7.86
CA ARG A 299 -8.26 -15.20 -8.02
C ARG A 299 -8.60 -16.64 -7.61
N GLU A 300 -9.14 -16.83 -6.41
CA GLU A 300 -9.46 -18.18 -5.89
C GLU A 300 -10.49 -18.91 -6.78
N ALA A 301 -11.51 -18.18 -7.20
CA ALA A 301 -12.53 -18.72 -8.13
C ALA A 301 -11.91 -19.11 -9.48
N TRP A 302 -10.98 -18.30 -9.98
CA TRP A 302 -10.27 -18.56 -11.23
C TRP A 302 -9.28 -19.73 -11.10
N ASP A 303 -8.48 -19.78 -10.04
CA ASP A 303 -7.55 -20.89 -9.76
C ASP A 303 -8.30 -22.22 -9.64
N ALA A 304 -9.46 -22.23 -8.98
CA ALA A 304 -10.34 -23.39 -8.90
C ALA A 304 -10.92 -23.80 -10.27
N ALA A 305 -11.25 -22.81 -11.11
CA ALA A 305 -11.73 -23.06 -12.48
C ALA A 305 -10.65 -23.75 -13.32
N LEU A 306 -9.41 -23.23 -13.27
CA LEU A 306 -8.27 -23.80 -14.00
C LEU A 306 -7.93 -25.22 -13.50
N SER A 307 -7.89 -25.43 -12.19
CA SER A 307 -7.55 -26.72 -11.58
C SER A 307 -8.56 -27.82 -11.92
N SER A 308 -9.84 -27.46 -12.17
CA SER A 308 -10.91 -28.40 -12.54
C SER A 308 -11.08 -28.56 -14.04
N ALA A 309 -10.40 -27.76 -14.86
CA ALA A 309 -10.47 -27.87 -16.31
C ALA A 309 -9.71 -29.11 -16.79
N ARG A 310 -10.43 -29.98 -17.54
CA ARG A 310 -9.80 -31.11 -18.25
C ARG A 310 -9.51 -30.65 -19.67
N PRO A 311 -8.24 -30.54 -20.09
CA PRO A 311 -7.86 -30.01 -21.42
C PRO A 311 -8.43 -30.78 -22.57
N GLU A 312 -8.63 -32.08 -22.44
CA GLU A 312 -9.04 -33.00 -23.48
C GLU A 312 -10.57 -33.04 -23.68
N ALA A 313 -11.35 -32.40 -22.80
CA ALA A 313 -12.81 -32.43 -22.87
C ALA A 313 -13.33 -31.38 -23.87
N SER A 314 -14.18 -31.81 -24.81
CA SER A 314 -14.91 -30.91 -25.72
C SER A 314 -15.60 -29.79 -24.94
N GLY A 315 -15.49 -28.53 -25.42
CA GLY A 315 -16.08 -27.36 -24.78
C GLY A 315 -15.34 -26.85 -23.53
N ALA A 316 -14.06 -27.20 -23.32
CA ALA A 316 -13.25 -26.73 -22.16
C ALA A 316 -13.17 -25.20 -22.12
N GLY A 317 -13.00 -24.53 -23.26
CA GLY A 317 -12.95 -23.05 -23.35
C GLY A 317 -14.25 -22.39 -22.89
N GLU A 318 -15.40 -22.93 -23.32
CA GLU A 318 -16.70 -22.38 -22.93
C GLU A 318 -17.01 -22.58 -21.45
N ARG A 319 -16.61 -23.71 -20.88
CA ARG A 319 -16.69 -23.92 -19.42
C ARG A 319 -15.82 -22.95 -18.63
N LEU A 320 -14.61 -22.64 -19.09
CA LEU A 320 -13.75 -21.63 -18.48
C LEU A 320 -14.34 -20.23 -18.60
N ARG A 321 -14.89 -19.88 -19.79
CA ARG A 321 -15.58 -18.62 -20.02
C ARG A 321 -16.74 -18.44 -19.03
N ARG A 322 -17.60 -19.45 -18.91
CA ARG A 322 -18.74 -19.43 -17.98
C ARG A 322 -18.31 -19.31 -16.52
N ARG A 323 -17.22 -19.98 -16.11
CA ARG A 323 -16.67 -19.87 -14.76
C ARG A 323 -16.05 -18.49 -14.48
N TRP A 324 -15.39 -17.91 -15.48
CA TRP A 324 -14.91 -16.53 -15.39
C TRP A 324 -16.06 -15.55 -15.20
N ILE A 325 -17.09 -15.65 -16.01
CA ILE A 325 -18.30 -14.83 -15.91
C ILE A 325 -18.95 -14.98 -14.53
N ALA A 326 -19.05 -16.20 -14.01
CA ALA A 326 -19.56 -16.45 -12.66
C ALA A 326 -18.72 -15.77 -11.59
N ALA A 327 -17.38 -15.77 -11.71
CA ALA A 327 -16.50 -15.05 -10.80
C ALA A 327 -16.70 -13.52 -10.86
N VAL A 328 -16.87 -12.97 -12.07
CA VAL A 328 -17.18 -11.54 -12.29
C VAL A 328 -18.51 -11.16 -11.65
N LEU A 329 -19.56 -11.94 -11.86
CA LEU A 329 -20.89 -11.71 -11.29
C LEU A 329 -20.88 -11.83 -9.75
N GLY A 330 -20.17 -12.84 -9.22
CA GLY A 330 -20.13 -13.12 -7.78
C GLY A 330 -19.30 -12.12 -6.96
N HIS A 331 -18.26 -11.51 -7.58
CA HIS A 331 -17.30 -10.64 -6.85
C HIS A 331 -17.22 -9.22 -7.38
N GLY A 332 -17.90 -8.95 -8.50
CA GLY A 332 -17.99 -7.63 -9.13
C GLY A 332 -16.91 -7.37 -10.19
N GLN A 333 -17.30 -6.62 -11.21
CA GLN A 333 -16.43 -6.26 -12.34
C GLN A 333 -15.16 -5.54 -11.91
N SER A 334 -15.25 -4.62 -10.94
CA SER A 334 -14.08 -3.88 -10.43
C SER A 334 -13.04 -4.81 -9.76
N ALA A 335 -13.50 -5.88 -9.11
CA ALA A 335 -12.61 -6.87 -8.50
C ALA A 335 -11.93 -7.75 -9.57
N ALA A 336 -12.69 -8.14 -10.59
CA ALA A 336 -12.17 -8.91 -11.73
C ALA A 336 -11.13 -8.10 -12.51
N GLU A 337 -11.41 -6.85 -12.83
CA GLU A 337 -10.44 -5.95 -13.48
C GLU A 337 -9.20 -5.73 -12.62
N GLY A 338 -9.40 -5.56 -11.30
CA GLY A 338 -8.29 -5.48 -10.34
C GLY A 338 -7.40 -6.73 -10.41
N TRP A 339 -7.98 -7.93 -10.46
CA TRP A 339 -7.21 -9.17 -10.60
C TRP A 339 -6.42 -9.23 -11.92
N LEU A 340 -7.02 -8.83 -13.04
CA LEU A 340 -6.34 -8.78 -14.33
C LEU A 340 -5.17 -7.79 -14.32
N THR A 341 -5.35 -6.63 -13.68
CA THR A 341 -4.28 -5.63 -13.49
C THR A 341 -3.13 -6.19 -12.65
N LEU A 342 -3.42 -7.01 -11.62
CA LEU A 342 -2.37 -7.68 -10.83
C LEU A 342 -1.59 -8.70 -11.66
N LEU A 343 -2.25 -9.48 -12.51
CA LEU A 343 -1.59 -10.44 -13.39
C LEU A 343 -0.62 -9.74 -14.37
N GLU A 344 -1.05 -8.64 -14.96
CA GLU A 344 -0.19 -7.83 -15.85
C GLU A 344 1.00 -7.22 -15.11
N ALA A 345 0.77 -6.64 -13.94
CA ALA A 345 1.83 -6.08 -13.11
C ALA A 345 2.84 -7.14 -12.64
N ALA A 346 2.39 -8.36 -12.37
CA ALA A 346 3.26 -9.47 -11.98
C ALA A 346 4.06 -10.07 -13.15
N GLY A 347 3.83 -9.61 -14.40
CA GLY A 347 4.46 -10.18 -15.60
C GLY A 347 3.94 -11.57 -15.95
N ALA A 348 2.75 -11.93 -15.47
CA ALA A 348 2.18 -13.27 -15.57
C ALA A 348 1.33 -13.50 -16.84
N ASP A 349 1.68 -12.89 -17.95
CA ASP A 349 1.12 -13.29 -19.26
C ASP A 349 1.68 -14.64 -19.75
N ALA A 350 2.47 -15.33 -18.91
CA ALA A 350 3.09 -16.61 -19.23
C ALA A 350 2.73 -17.70 -18.22
N ALA A 351 1.96 -18.66 -18.71
CA ALA A 351 1.77 -20.05 -18.25
C ALA A 351 1.25 -20.31 -16.81
N PRO A 352 0.34 -21.27 -16.64
CA PRO A 352 -0.11 -21.74 -15.35
C PRO A 352 1.05 -22.38 -14.60
N ALA A 353 1.27 -21.99 -13.35
CA ALA A 353 2.16 -22.70 -12.44
C ALA A 353 1.58 -24.10 -12.21
N THR A 354 2.08 -25.09 -12.94
CA THR A 354 1.87 -26.49 -12.62
C THR A 354 2.45 -26.75 -11.24
N GLY A 355 1.56 -27.16 -10.30
CA GLY A 355 1.91 -27.45 -8.94
C GLY A 355 3.05 -28.46 -8.85
N ALA A 356 4.13 -28.07 -8.21
CA ALA A 356 5.10 -28.98 -7.65
C ALA A 356 4.85 -29.08 -6.16
N GLY A 357 4.29 -30.21 -5.75
CA GLY A 357 4.15 -30.58 -4.34
C GLY A 357 5.51 -30.65 -3.67
N ALA A 358 5.67 -29.90 -2.60
CA ALA A 358 6.82 -30.03 -1.73
C ALA A 358 6.45 -30.96 -0.57
N THR A 359 6.88 -32.22 -0.69
CA THR A 359 7.07 -33.09 0.46
C THR A 359 8.50 -33.63 0.40
N GLY A 360 9.29 -33.32 1.41
CA GLY A 360 10.61 -33.92 1.61
C GLY A 360 11.29 -33.33 2.86
N PRO A 361 11.88 -34.18 3.72
CA PRO A 361 12.18 -33.83 5.10
C PRO A 361 13.50 -33.07 5.28
N ALA A 362 13.58 -32.41 6.43
CA ALA A 362 14.76 -31.72 6.94
C ALA A 362 16.00 -32.63 7.02
N ALA A 363 17.13 -32.10 6.57
CA ALA A 363 18.44 -32.62 6.92
C ALA A 363 19.26 -31.49 7.55
N ASP A 364 19.72 -31.72 8.77
CA ASP A 364 20.67 -30.93 9.53
C ASP A 364 22.00 -30.78 8.79
N VAL A 365 22.58 -29.59 8.80
CA VAL A 365 24.05 -29.40 8.68
C VAL A 365 24.46 -28.17 9.50
N PRO A 366 25.60 -28.23 10.23
CA PRO A 366 25.90 -27.37 11.36
C PRO A 366 26.60 -26.06 11.00
N ALA A 367 26.52 -25.14 11.98
CA ALA A 367 27.25 -23.89 12.00
C ALA A 367 28.75 -24.07 12.12
N THR A 368 29.53 -23.32 11.30
CA THR A 368 30.82 -22.71 11.74
C THR A 368 31.36 -21.66 10.77
N ALA A 369 31.87 -20.59 11.38
CA ALA A 369 32.98 -19.71 10.98
C ALA A 369 32.77 -18.62 9.92
N ALA A 370 32.63 -17.39 10.34
CA ALA A 370 33.69 -16.35 10.48
C ALA A 370 34.07 -15.52 9.23
N VAL A 371 33.88 -14.20 9.39
CA VAL A 371 34.78 -13.05 9.09
C VAL A 371 34.83 -12.47 7.67
N ALA A 372 34.26 -11.25 7.63
CA ALA A 372 34.79 -9.95 7.15
C ALA A 372 34.76 -9.61 5.64
N PRO A 373 35.04 -8.33 5.30
CA PRO A 373 34.05 -7.47 4.64
C PRO A 373 34.50 -7.05 3.23
N ALA A 374 33.58 -6.65 2.38
CA ALA A 374 33.89 -5.68 1.33
C ALA A 374 32.63 -5.15 0.65
N ALA A 375 32.63 -3.85 0.46
CA ALA A 375 31.77 -3.14 -0.44
C ALA A 375 31.98 -3.64 -1.88
N THR A 376 30.90 -3.71 -2.69
CA THR A 376 30.98 -3.30 -4.09
C THR A 376 29.60 -3.46 -4.75
N ALA A 377 29.26 -2.46 -5.55
CA ALA A 377 28.12 -2.39 -6.42
C ALA A 377 27.99 -3.64 -7.30
N CYS A 378 26.78 -4.20 -7.42
CA CYS A 378 26.51 -5.25 -8.37
C CYS A 378 25.80 -4.65 -9.59
N VAL A 379 26.59 -4.41 -10.62
CA VAL A 379 26.17 -4.24 -12.01
C VAL A 379 25.91 -5.63 -12.57
N LEU A 380 24.72 -5.91 -13.04
CA LEU A 380 24.42 -7.11 -13.83
C LEU A 380 24.83 -6.85 -15.27
N VAL A 381 25.88 -7.49 -15.71
CA VAL A 381 26.24 -7.63 -17.12
C VAL A 381 25.71 -8.99 -17.60
N ALA A 382 24.90 -8.94 -18.65
CA ALA A 382 24.56 -10.10 -19.45
C ALA A 382 25.78 -10.48 -20.32
N ASP A 383 26.14 -11.74 -20.32
CA ASP A 383 27.07 -12.24 -21.31
C ASP A 383 26.50 -13.44 -22.07
N ALA A 384 26.61 -13.34 -23.38
CA ALA A 384 26.17 -14.30 -24.36
C ALA A 384 27.37 -15.18 -24.77
N GLY A 385 27.16 -16.47 -24.83
CA GLY A 385 28.20 -17.38 -25.38
C GLY A 385 27.63 -18.75 -25.75
N ALA A 386 27.50 -19.02 -27.04
CA ALA A 386 27.19 -20.28 -27.65
C ALA A 386 28.51 -21.08 -27.85
N PRO A 387 28.51 -22.29 -28.52
CA PRO A 387 27.58 -23.41 -28.54
C PRO A 387 28.30 -24.77 -28.23
N ALA A 388 27.54 -25.81 -27.94
CA ALA A 388 28.09 -27.18 -28.03
C ALA A 388 27.03 -28.17 -28.58
N THR A 389 27.40 -28.69 -29.65
CA THR A 389 27.16 -29.92 -30.45
C THR A 389 26.14 -30.96 -29.97
N SER A 390 25.38 -31.36 -30.96
CA SER A 390 24.46 -32.47 -31.13
C SER A 390 24.87 -33.79 -30.49
N ALA A 391 23.91 -34.45 -29.82
CA ALA A 391 23.83 -35.90 -29.74
C ALA A 391 22.37 -36.32 -29.89
N ASP A 392 22.12 -37.26 -30.76
CA ASP A 392 20.86 -37.91 -31.12
C ASP A 392 20.10 -38.43 -29.89
N VAL A 393 18.85 -38.02 -29.76
CA VAL A 393 17.85 -38.65 -28.89
C VAL A 393 16.67 -39.03 -29.78
N PRO A 394 16.17 -40.29 -29.73
CA PRO A 394 15.13 -40.76 -30.63
C PRO A 394 13.78 -40.06 -30.35
N ASP A 395 13.03 -39.87 -31.45
CA ASP A 395 11.67 -39.36 -31.52
C ASP A 395 10.75 -39.96 -30.44
N ALA A 396 10.38 -39.10 -29.47
CA ALA A 396 9.19 -39.37 -28.66
C ALA A 396 7.96 -38.91 -29.44
N PRO A 397 6.83 -39.65 -29.40
CA PRO A 397 5.64 -39.30 -30.15
C PRO A 397 5.12 -37.90 -29.72
N ALA A 398 4.86 -37.07 -30.72
CA ALA A 398 4.25 -35.75 -30.54
C ALA A 398 2.97 -35.86 -29.69
N MET A 399 3.07 -35.41 -28.45
CA MET A 399 1.91 -35.21 -27.59
C MET A 399 1.00 -34.22 -28.29
N ALA A 400 -0.25 -34.63 -28.51
CA ALA A 400 -1.29 -33.84 -29.12
C ALA A 400 -1.38 -32.47 -28.38
N ALA A 401 -1.24 -31.38 -29.12
CA ALA A 401 -1.31 -30.04 -28.59
C ALA A 401 -2.63 -29.88 -27.81
N SER A 402 -2.53 -29.47 -26.57
CA SER A 402 -3.67 -29.14 -25.69
C SER A 402 -4.64 -28.22 -26.45
N SER A 403 -5.89 -28.62 -26.57
CA SER A 403 -6.95 -27.91 -27.30
C SER A 403 -7.46 -26.64 -26.62
N ILE A 404 -6.87 -26.26 -25.46
CA ILE A 404 -7.19 -25.01 -24.76
C ILE A 404 -6.19 -23.94 -25.22
N PRO A 405 -6.66 -22.84 -25.86
CA PRO A 405 -5.77 -21.71 -26.16
C PRO A 405 -5.23 -21.13 -24.84
N PRO A 406 -4.00 -20.59 -24.83
CA PRO A 406 -3.46 -19.96 -23.65
C PRO A 406 -4.42 -18.86 -23.18
N VAL A 407 -4.93 -18.98 -21.96
CA VAL A 407 -5.86 -17.99 -21.39
C VAL A 407 -5.05 -16.78 -20.96
N THR A 408 -5.17 -15.71 -21.72
CA THR A 408 -4.49 -14.43 -21.48
C THR A 408 -5.42 -13.45 -20.76
N THR A 409 -4.87 -12.43 -20.10
CA THR A 409 -5.63 -11.32 -19.50
C THR A 409 -6.52 -10.63 -20.54
N ARG A 410 -6.05 -10.52 -21.79
CA ARG A 410 -6.80 -9.97 -22.92
C ARG A 410 -8.06 -10.79 -23.20
N LEU A 411 -7.96 -12.11 -23.20
CA LEU A 411 -9.12 -12.99 -23.42
C LEU A 411 -10.14 -12.88 -22.29
N LEU A 412 -9.69 -12.82 -21.04
CA LEU A 412 -10.58 -12.63 -19.89
C LEU A 412 -11.32 -11.29 -19.95
N ARG A 413 -10.65 -10.21 -20.39
CA ARG A 413 -11.29 -8.91 -20.63
C ARG A 413 -12.31 -8.98 -21.75
N SER A 414 -12.04 -9.68 -22.87
CA SER A 414 -13.04 -9.82 -23.94
C SER A 414 -14.29 -10.54 -23.44
N TRP A 415 -14.14 -11.60 -22.67
CA TRP A 415 -15.27 -12.30 -22.06
C TRP A 415 -16.10 -11.42 -21.12
N THR A 416 -15.43 -10.55 -20.35
CA THR A 416 -16.12 -9.59 -19.48
C THR A 416 -16.84 -8.49 -20.29
N ALA A 417 -16.22 -8.02 -21.38
CA ALA A 417 -16.81 -7.00 -22.25
C ALA A 417 -18.03 -7.49 -23.02
N GLU A 418 -18.02 -8.77 -23.42
CA GLU A 418 -19.09 -9.44 -24.17
C GLU A 418 -20.33 -9.77 -23.32
N MET A 419 -20.26 -9.63 -21.99
CA MET A 419 -21.41 -9.87 -21.11
C MET A 419 -22.55 -8.91 -21.43
N PRO A 420 -23.74 -9.39 -21.87
CA PRO A 420 -24.89 -8.53 -22.22
C PRO A 420 -25.50 -7.85 -20.98
N ILE A 421 -25.43 -8.49 -19.82
CA ILE A 421 -25.90 -7.95 -18.52
C ILE A 421 -24.90 -8.31 -17.42
N ARG A 422 -24.92 -7.52 -16.33
CA ARG A 422 -23.95 -7.66 -15.22
C ARG A 422 -24.58 -7.68 -13.83
N THR A 423 -25.85 -7.31 -13.73
CA THR A 423 -26.57 -7.20 -12.45
C THR A 423 -27.96 -7.82 -12.52
N LEU A 424 -28.49 -8.23 -11.38
CA LEU A 424 -29.86 -8.73 -11.29
C LEU A 424 -30.91 -7.69 -11.73
N ALA A 425 -30.62 -6.40 -11.59
CA ALA A 425 -31.52 -5.33 -12.00
C ALA A 425 -31.66 -5.21 -13.53
N GLU A 426 -30.73 -5.75 -14.28
CA GLU A 426 -30.75 -5.75 -15.76
C GLU A 426 -31.50 -6.95 -16.35
N LEU A 427 -31.88 -7.96 -15.53
CA LEU A 427 -32.72 -9.06 -15.98
C LEU A 427 -34.10 -8.56 -16.41
N ALA A 428 -34.57 -9.03 -17.56
CA ALA A 428 -35.90 -8.71 -18.04
C ALA A 428 -37.05 -9.43 -17.28
N VAL A 429 -36.73 -10.00 -16.10
CA VAL A 429 -37.69 -10.64 -15.19
C VAL A 429 -37.44 -10.21 -13.76
N SER A 430 -38.54 -9.98 -13.02
CA SER A 430 -38.49 -9.66 -11.60
C SER A 430 -38.66 -10.90 -10.71
N GLY A 431 -38.20 -10.84 -9.46
CA GLY A 431 -38.43 -11.91 -8.49
C GLY A 431 -39.92 -12.16 -8.23
N HIS A 432 -40.77 -11.13 -8.35
CA HIS A 432 -42.23 -11.27 -8.21
C HIS A 432 -42.82 -12.11 -9.34
N GLU A 433 -42.42 -11.88 -10.59
CA GLU A 433 -42.89 -12.65 -11.75
C GLU A 433 -42.46 -14.12 -11.66
N VAL A 434 -41.21 -14.38 -11.25
CA VAL A 434 -40.68 -15.71 -11.01
C VAL A 434 -41.51 -16.45 -9.94
N THR A 435 -41.78 -15.78 -8.79
CA THR A 435 -42.59 -16.42 -7.73
C THR A 435 -44.02 -16.67 -8.15
N ALA A 436 -44.61 -15.81 -8.98
CA ALA A 436 -45.96 -15.98 -9.51
C ALA A 436 -46.05 -17.16 -10.47
N VAL A 437 -45.08 -17.31 -11.38
CA VAL A 437 -45.08 -18.41 -12.40
C VAL A 437 -44.75 -19.77 -11.77
N LEU A 438 -43.95 -19.81 -10.69
CA LEU A 438 -43.62 -21.06 -10.00
C LEU A 438 -44.62 -21.40 -8.88
N GLU A 439 -45.59 -20.52 -8.60
CA GLU A 439 -46.59 -20.66 -7.52
C GLU A 439 -45.93 -20.92 -6.13
N LYS A 440 -44.72 -20.41 -5.94
CA LYS A 440 -43.92 -20.61 -4.73
C LYS A 440 -43.82 -19.31 -3.88
N ARG A 441 -43.87 -19.45 -2.56
CA ARG A 441 -43.60 -18.31 -1.65
C ARG A 441 -42.15 -17.87 -1.76
N PRO A 442 -41.86 -16.57 -1.73
CA PRO A 442 -40.49 -16.05 -1.73
C PRO A 442 -39.64 -16.69 -0.62
N GLY A 443 -38.39 -17.06 -0.96
CA GLY A 443 -37.46 -17.71 -0.03
C GLY A 443 -36.03 -17.67 -0.58
N PRO A 444 -35.06 -18.28 0.12
CA PRO A 444 -33.64 -18.30 -0.33
C PRO A 444 -33.43 -18.87 -1.73
N TRP A 445 -34.29 -19.80 -2.17
CA TRP A 445 -34.27 -20.42 -3.50
C TRP A 445 -34.39 -19.36 -4.62
N LEU A 446 -35.18 -18.30 -4.40
CA LEU A 446 -35.41 -17.26 -5.39
C LEU A 446 -34.09 -16.53 -5.76
N GLY A 447 -33.28 -16.22 -4.77
CA GLY A 447 -31.96 -15.60 -5.00
C GLY A 447 -31.03 -16.50 -5.80
N VAL A 448 -31.02 -17.79 -5.50
CA VAL A 448 -30.21 -18.79 -6.23
C VAL A 448 -30.67 -18.87 -7.69
N LEU A 449 -31.97 -19.02 -7.93
CA LEU A 449 -32.54 -19.13 -9.27
C LEU A 449 -32.29 -17.86 -10.11
N LEU A 450 -32.50 -16.67 -9.53
CA LEU A 450 -32.21 -15.40 -10.20
C LEU A 450 -30.72 -15.27 -10.57
N HIS A 451 -29.80 -15.74 -9.73
CA HIS A 451 -28.38 -15.77 -10.07
C HIS A 451 -28.05 -16.80 -11.18
N GLN A 452 -28.72 -17.93 -11.20
CA GLN A 452 -28.56 -18.90 -12.29
C GLN A 452 -29.07 -18.33 -13.64
N LEU A 453 -30.22 -17.64 -13.64
CA LEU A 453 -30.71 -16.91 -14.80
C LEU A 453 -29.74 -15.81 -15.25
N LEU A 454 -29.27 -15.01 -14.31
CA LEU A 454 -28.28 -13.97 -14.59
C LEU A 454 -27.02 -14.55 -15.23
N LEU A 455 -26.50 -15.65 -14.70
CA LEU A 455 -25.33 -16.33 -15.27
C LEU A 455 -25.60 -16.86 -16.69
N ALA A 456 -26.75 -17.44 -16.92
CA ALA A 456 -27.12 -17.97 -18.23
C ALA A 456 -27.21 -16.84 -19.29
N VAL A 457 -27.81 -15.70 -18.93
CA VAL A 457 -27.87 -14.53 -19.82
C VAL A 457 -26.49 -13.92 -20.02
N ALA A 458 -25.73 -13.69 -18.92
CA ALA A 458 -24.39 -13.11 -18.99
C ALA A 458 -23.42 -13.96 -19.81
N ALA A 459 -23.56 -15.29 -19.77
CA ALA A 459 -22.79 -16.22 -20.61
C ALA A 459 -23.24 -16.25 -22.08
N GLY A 460 -24.41 -15.71 -22.39
CA GLY A 460 -24.99 -15.76 -23.73
C GLY A 460 -25.74 -17.07 -24.05
N ASP A 461 -25.97 -17.93 -23.04
CA ASP A 461 -26.71 -19.17 -23.17
C ASP A 461 -28.21 -18.94 -23.29
N LEU A 462 -28.70 -17.81 -22.82
CA LEU A 462 -30.12 -17.43 -22.80
C LEU A 462 -30.27 -15.96 -23.18
N ALA A 463 -31.27 -15.65 -24.01
CA ALA A 463 -31.60 -14.25 -24.30
C ALA A 463 -32.24 -13.57 -23.09
N ASN A 464 -31.96 -12.27 -22.89
CA ASN A 464 -32.60 -11.47 -21.84
C ASN A 464 -34.03 -11.05 -22.26
N ASP A 465 -34.89 -12.01 -22.33
CA ASP A 465 -36.31 -11.85 -22.69
C ASP A 465 -37.21 -12.41 -21.59
N ASN A 466 -38.25 -11.67 -21.21
CA ASN A 466 -39.11 -12.02 -20.07
C ASN A 466 -39.70 -13.42 -20.18
N GLN A 467 -40.27 -13.78 -21.36
CA GLN A 467 -40.92 -15.06 -21.54
C GLN A 467 -39.91 -16.22 -21.49
N LEU A 468 -38.78 -16.08 -22.18
CA LEU A 468 -37.72 -17.10 -22.19
C LEU A 468 -37.12 -17.31 -20.80
N LEU A 469 -36.98 -16.24 -20.01
CA LEU A 469 -36.50 -16.32 -18.63
C LEU A 469 -37.46 -17.03 -17.69
N LEU A 470 -38.79 -16.81 -17.85
CA LEU A 470 -39.82 -17.51 -17.07
C LEU A 470 -39.88 -19.00 -17.44
N GLU A 471 -39.79 -19.33 -18.72
CA GLU A 471 -39.70 -20.73 -19.17
C GLU A 471 -38.43 -21.43 -18.66
N ALA A 472 -37.32 -20.72 -18.66
CA ALA A 472 -36.06 -21.23 -18.09
C ALA A 472 -36.15 -21.43 -16.57
N ALA A 473 -36.78 -20.50 -15.84
CA ALA A 473 -37.04 -20.64 -14.41
C ALA A 473 -37.88 -21.90 -14.10
N GLN A 474 -38.92 -22.16 -14.87
CA GLN A 474 -39.74 -23.40 -14.72
C GLN A 474 -38.94 -24.68 -14.96
N ARG A 475 -38.02 -24.66 -15.94
CA ARG A 475 -37.17 -25.83 -16.24
C ARG A 475 -36.17 -26.07 -15.10
N MET A 476 -35.47 -25.04 -14.65
CA MET A 476 -34.49 -25.13 -13.57
C MET A 476 -35.12 -25.60 -12.26
N ASP A 477 -36.38 -25.19 -11.99
CA ASP A 477 -37.11 -25.61 -10.78
C ASP A 477 -37.58 -27.06 -10.80
N ARG A 478 -37.73 -27.67 -11.98
CA ARG A 478 -38.09 -29.10 -12.13
C ARG A 478 -36.88 -30.03 -12.01
N ASP A 479 -35.70 -29.50 -12.28
CA ASP A 479 -34.44 -30.27 -12.28
C ASP A 479 -33.78 -30.28 -10.87
N GLU A 480 -34.29 -29.49 -9.90
CA GLU A 480 -33.93 -29.53 -8.46
C GLU A 480 -34.89 -30.45 -7.69
#